data_b69126bb8c57f98cdee8d4e507e5a12c
#
_entry.id   b69126bb8c57f98cdee8d4e507e5a12c
#
_cell.length_a   1.000
_cell.length_b   1.000
_cell.length_c   1.000
_cell.angle_alpha   90.00
_cell.angle_beta   90.00
_cell.angle_gamma   90.00
#
_symmetry.space_group_name_H-M   'P 1'
#
loop_
_entity.id
_entity.type
_entity.pdbx_description
1 polymer ?
#
loop_
_entity_poly.entity_id
_entity_poly.type
_entity_poly.pdbx_seq_one_letter_code
_entity_poly.pdbx_strand_id
1 'polypeptide(L)'
;MIELLVKNATLPDGRKVDIACAGGRIAEVSPSITGEAHEVIDAKGYLVSPPFIDAHFHMDATLSLGMPRYNNSGTLLEGIALWGELKPLLTHEAVIERAMRYCDLAVA
;
A
#
# COMPACT_ATOMS: atom_id res chain seq x y z
N MET A 1 23.92 -1.66 12.80
CA MET A 1 23.70 -2.90 11.99
C MET A 1 22.62 -2.58 10.97
N ILE A 2 22.85 -2.88 9.70
CA ILE A 2 21.85 -2.71 8.63
C ILE A 2 20.83 -3.85 8.75
N GLU A 3 19.54 -3.51 8.87
CA GLU A 3 18.47 -4.50 8.94
C GLU A 3 18.06 -4.95 7.54
N LEU A 4 17.90 -3.98 6.62
CA LEU A 4 17.59 -4.23 5.22
C LEU A 4 18.51 -3.37 4.33
N LEU A 5 19.12 -4.00 3.33
CA LEU A 5 19.90 -3.32 2.29
C LEU A 5 19.26 -3.59 0.93
N VAL A 6 18.72 -2.54 0.30
CA VAL A 6 18.24 -2.59 -1.08
C VAL A 6 19.37 -2.14 -1.99
N LYS A 7 19.85 -3.01 -2.86
CA LYS A 7 20.93 -2.74 -3.83
C LYS A 7 20.39 -2.46 -5.23
N ASN A 8 21.15 -1.69 -5.99
CA ASN A 8 20.88 -1.44 -7.41
C ASN A 8 19.49 -0.83 -7.67
N ALA A 9 18.98 0.02 -6.77
CA ALA A 9 17.71 0.72 -6.93
C ALA A 9 17.84 1.91 -7.89
N THR A 10 16.79 2.19 -8.65
CA THR A 10 16.65 3.43 -9.42
C THR A 10 15.61 4.31 -8.72
N LEU A 11 15.98 5.54 -8.35
CA LEU A 11 15.06 6.51 -7.78
C LEU A 11 14.23 7.21 -8.85
N PRO A 12 13.11 7.88 -8.49
CA PRO A 12 12.27 8.62 -9.45
C PRO A 12 13.01 9.71 -10.26
N ASP A 13 14.09 10.24 -9.71
CA ASP A 13 14.96 11.24 -10.37
C ASP A 13 16.02 10.60 -11.28
N GLY A 14 16.02 9.27 -11.43
CA GLY A 14 16.94 8.51 -12.28
C GLY A 14 18.26 8.13 -11.63
N ARG A 15 18.54 8.55 -10.39
CA ARG A 15 19.77 8.13 -9.69
C ARG A 15 19.73 6.65 -9.37
N LYS A 16 20.87 6.00 -9.59
CA LYS A 16 21.10 4.61 -9.17
C LYS A 16 21.78 4.61 -7.82
N VAL A 17 21.18 3.92 -6.85
CA VAL A 17 21.61 3.94 -5.46
C VAL A 17 21.41 2.60 -4.77
N ASP A 18 22.11 2.44 -3.63
CA ASP A 18 21.77 1.48 -2.60
C ASP A 18 21.06 2.22 -1.46
N ILE A 19 20.15 1.53 -0.76
CA ILE A 19 19.37 2.08 0.34
C ILE A 19 19.54 1.15 1.55
N ALA A 20 20.05 1.69 2.65
CA ALA A 20 20.15 0.96 3.92
C ALA A 20 19.08 1.41 4.89
N CYS A 21 18.41 0.44 5.52
CA CYS A 21 17.42 0.66 6.57
C CYS A 21 17.92 0.11 7.92
N ALA A 22 17.65 0.86 8.98
CA ALA A 22 17.94 0.45 10.36
C ALA A 22 16.95 1.15 11.31
N GLY A 23 16.48 0.45 12.34
CA GLY A 23 15.52 0.98 13.31
C GLY A 23 14.20 1.43 12.67
N GLY A 24 13.72 0.73 11.63
CA GLY A 24 12.50 1.07 10.90
C GLY A 24 12.59 2.37 10.09
N ARG A 25 13.80 2.86 9.77
CA ARG A 25 14.04 4.09 9.01
C ARG A 25 15.06 3.87 7.90
N ILE A 26 15.00 4.71 6.87
CA ILE A 26 16.09 4.81 5.89
C ILE A 26 17.26 5.51 6.60
N ALA A 27 18.36 4.78 6.77
CA ALA A 27 19.55 5.26 7.45
C ALA A 27 20.56 5.89 6.48
N GLU A 28 20.65 5.34 5.24
CA GLU A 28 21.59 5.82 4.22
C GLU A 28 21.01 5.59 2.81
N VAL A 29 21.27 6.53 1.91
CA VAL A 29 21.03 6.42 0.46
C VAL A 29 22.32 6.87 -0.23
N SER A 30 23.00 5.97 -0.91
CA SER A 30 24.33 6.21 -1.47
C SER A 30 24.51 5.44 -2.80
N PRO A 31 25.38 5.87 -3.72
CA PRO A 31 25.64 5.12 -4.94
C PRO A 31 26.11 3.68 -4.72
N SER A 32 26.75 3.43 -3.59
CA SER A 32 27.13 2.06 -3.17
C SER A 32 27.25 2.02 -1.65
N ILE A 33 26.64 1.03 -1.04
CA ILE A 33 26.73 0.77 0.39
C ILE A 33 27.40 -0.58 0.60
N THR A 34 28.44 -0.59 1.44
CA THR A 34 29.16 -1.79 1.85
C THR A 34 28.85 -2.09 3.31
N GLY A 35 28.80 -3.36 3.66
CA GLY A 35 28.54 -3.81 5.02
C GLY A 35 27.63 -5.03 5.04
N GLU A 36 27.60 -5.68 6.20
CA GLU A 36 26.68 -6.80 6.44
C GLU A 36 25.28 -6.26 6.77
N ALA A 37 24.26 -6.86 6.16
CA ALA A 37 22.86 -6.60 6.41
C ALA A 37 22.16 -7.90 6.78
N HIS A 38 21.13 -7.79 7.61
CA HIS A 38 20.31 -8.94 7.98
C HIS A 38 19.55 -9.49 6.76
N GLU A 39 19.06 -8.57 5.92
CA GLU A 39 18.38 -8.90 4.66
C GLU A 39 18.93 -8.05 3.52
N VAL A 40 19.07 -8.63 2.33
CA VAL A 40 19.53 -7.94 1.12
C VAL A 40 18.54 -8.20 0.00
N ILE A 41 18.02 -7.11 -0.60
CA ILE A 41 17.18 -7.16 -1.80
C ILE A 41 17.96 -6.52 -2.95
N ASP A 42 18.17 -7.26 -4.03
CA ASP A 42 18.69 -6.69 -5.27
C ASP A 42 17.52 -6.17 -6.13
N ALA A 43 17.38 -4.87 -6.22
CA ALA A 43 16.34 -4.22 -7.01
C ALA A 43 16.59 -4.34 -8.53
N LYS A 44 17.76 -4.82 -8.96
CA LYS A 44 18.11 -5.09 -10.39
C LYS A 44 17.86 -3.89 -11.32
N GLY A 45 17.97 -2.68 -10.79
CA GLY A 45 17.70 -1.45 -11.54
C GLY A 45 16.23 -1.04 -11.59
N TYR A 46 15.32 -1.77 -10.94
CA TYR A 46 13.92 -1.36 -10.84
C TYR A 46 13.73 -0.08 -10.03
N LEU A 47 12.63 0.59 -10.31
CA LEU A 47 12.24 1.81 -9.61
C LEU A 47 11.90 1.50 -8.15
N VAL A 48 12.49 2.27 -7.25
CA VAL A 48 12.12 2.33 -5.83
C VAL A 48 11.61 3.73 -5.53
N SER A 49 10.38 3.82 -5.08
CA SER A 49 9.70 5.09 -4.78
C SER A 49 9.07 5.04 -3.39
N PRO A 50 8.72 6.19 -2.81
CA PRO A 50 7.80 6.23 -1.68
C PRO A 50 6.49 5.50 -2.03
N PRO A 51 5.76 4.96 -1.03
CA PRO A 51 4.47 4.32 -1.27
C PRO A 51 3.46 5.33 -1.81
N PHE A 52 2.44 4.81 -2.50
CA PHE A 52 1.31 5.63 -2.90
C PHE A 52 0.54 6.12 -1.67
N ILE A 53 0.02 7.34 -1.77
CA ILE A 53 -0.82 7.94 -0.74
C ILE A 53 -2.21 8.12 -1.31
N ASP A 54 -3.20 7.49 -0.71
CA ASP A 54 -4.61 7.78 -0.97
C ASP A 54 -5.10 8.77 0.09
N ALA A 55 -5.26 10.03 -0.33
CA ALA A 55 -5.66 11.11 0.56
C ALA A 55 -7.19 11.20 0.77
N HIS A 56 -7.98 10.41 0.03
CA HIS A 56 -9.43 10.34 0.18
C HIS A 56 -9.90 8.89 0.12
N PHE A 57 -10.10 8.30 1.27
CA PHE A 57 -10.43 6.89 1.40
C PHE A 57 -11.57 6.66 2.39
N HIS A 58 -12.46 5.70 2.08
CA HIS A 58 -13.59 5.32 2.91
C HIS A 58 -13.39 3.89 3.43
N MET A 59 -12.86 3.77 4.64
CA MET A 59 -12.56 2.48 5.27
C MET A 59 -13.81 1.61 5.47
N ASP A 60 -14.95 2.22 5.75
CA ASP A 60 -16.23 1.56 5.95
C ASP A 60 -16.79 0.92 4.66
N ALA A 61 -16.41 1.46 3.49
CA ALA A 61 -16.82 0.96 2.18
C ALA A 61 -15.81 0.01 1.53
N THR A 62 -14.65 -0.19 2.15
CA THR A 62 -13.58 -1.01 1.54
C THR A 62 -14.04 -2.46 1.32
N LEU A 63 -13.53 -3.09 0.25
CA LEU A 63 -13.80 -4.49 -0.12
C LEU A 63 -15.30 -4.84 -0.18
N SER A 64 -16.17 -3.88 -0.54
CA SER A 64 -17.62 -4.07 -0.67
C SER A 64 -18.10 -4.20 -2.12
N LEU A 65 -17.19 -4.35 -3.08
CA LEU A 65 -17.56 -4.51 -4.49
C LEU A 65 -18.55 -5.68 -4.67
N GLY A 66 -19.67 -5.40 -5.36
CA GLY A 66 -20.73 -6.37 -5.60
C GLY A 66 -21.75 -6.50 -4.46
N MET A 67 -21.64 -5.68 -3.41
CA MET A 67 -22.54 -5.68 -2.26
C MET A 67 -23.40 -4.42 -2.22
N PRO A 68 -24.72 -4.55 -2.05
CA PRO A 68 -25.57 -5.73 -2.11
C PRO A 68 -25.77 -6.23 -3.55
N ARG A 69 -25.38 -5.44 -4.53
CA ARG A 69 -25.40 -5.69 -5.97
C ARG A 69 -24.32 -4.88 -6.67
N TYR A 70 -24.15 -5.07 -7.96
CA TYR A 70 -23.19 -4.28 -8.75
C TYR A 70 -23.77 -2.91 -9.14
N ASN A 71 -22.90 -1.92 -9.32
CA ASN A 71 -23.19 -0.66 -9.99
C ASN A 71 -23.17 -0.91 -11.51
N ASN A 72 -24.35 -1.08 -12.10
CA ASN A 72 -24.48 -1.43 -13.51
C ASN A 72 -24.34 -0.25 -14.47
N SER A 73 -24.69 0.96 -14.02
CA SER A 73 -24.57 2.17 -14.84
C SER A 73 -23.16 2.77 -14.80
N GLY A 74 -22.33 2.40 -13.79
CA GLY A 74 -21.02 3.01 -13.55
C GLY A 74 -21.11 4.47 -13.07
N THR A 75 -22.30 4.98 -12.76
CA THR A 75 -22.48 6.37 -12.34
C THR A 75 -22.28 6.54 -10.84
N LEU A 76 -21.87 7.76 -10.44
CA LEU A 76 -21.76 8.15 -9.04
C LEU A 76 -23.13 8.06 -8.32
N LEU A 77 -24.21 8.46 -8.97
CA LEU A 77 -25.54 8.46 -8.36
C LEU A 77 -26.01 7.04 -8.02
N GLU A 78 -25.76 6.08 -8.89
CA GLU A 78 -26.04 4.68 -8.58
C GLU A 78 -25.13 4.16 -7.45
N GLY A 79 -23.85 4.57 -7.42
CA GLY A 79 -22.96 4.26 -6.31
C GLY A 79 -23.46 4.77 -4.97
N ILE A 80 -23.99 5.98 -4.92
CA ILE A 80 -24.62 6.56 -3.72
C ILE A 80 -25.87 5.76 -3.30
N ALA A 81 -26.71 5.39 -4.27
CA ALA A 81 -27.90 4.57 -4.00
C ALA A 81 -27.51 3.20 -3.44
N LEU A 82 -26.52 2.54 -4.07
CA LEU A 82 -25.96 1.27 -3.59
C LEU A 82 -25.44 1.36 -2.16
N TRP A 83 -24.73 2.43 -1.82
CA TRP A 83 -24.27 2.64 -0.46
C TRP A 83 -25.45 2.78 0.53
N GLY A 84 -26.51 3.48 0.13
CA GLY A 84 -27.74 3.60 0.88
C GLY A 84 -28.45 2.24 1.10
N GLU A 85 -28.40 1.34 0.09
CA GLU A 85 -28.94 -0.02 0.19
C GLU A 85 -28.07 -0.94 1.08
N LEU A 86 -26.75 -0.79 0.99
CA LEU A 86 -25.80 -1.62 1.74
C LEU A 86 -25.74 -1.25 3.22
N LYS A 87 -25.77 0.04 3.54
CA LYS A 87 -25.54 0.55 4.89
C LYS A 87 -26.42 -0.10 5.97
N PRO A 88 -27.75 -0.33 5.77
CA PRO A 88 -28.58 -1.02 6.75
C PRO A 88 -28.24 -2.50 6.97
N LEU A 89 -27.49 -3.11 6.04
CA LEU A 89 -27.10 -4.53 6.08
C LEU A 89 -25.73 -4.74 6.73
N LEU A 90 -24.99 -3.67 7.00
CA LEU A 90 -23.66 -3.75 7.57
C LEU A 90 -23.75 -4.07 9.07
N THR A 91 -22.95 -5.03 9.51
CA THR A 91 -22.66 -5.24 10.92
C THR A 91 -21.31 -4.63 11.28
N HIS A 92 -21.13 -4.31 12.55
CA HIS A 92 -19.87 -3.78 13.07
C HIS A 92 -18.70 -4.74 12.76
N GLU A 93 -18.93 -6.02 13.02
CA GLU A 93 -17.96 -7.09 12.80
C GLU A 93 -17.56 -7.20 11.33
N ALA A 94 -18.52 -7.17 10.41
CA ALA A 94 -18.25 -7.28 8.97
C ALA A 94 -17.47 -6.06 8.44
N VAL A 95 -17.70 -4.87 8.98
CA VAL A 95 -16.92 -3.67 8.63
C VAL A 95 -15.49 -3.80 9.14
N ILE A 96 -15.29 -4.22 10.40
CA ILE A 96 -13.96 -4.41 10.98
C ILE A 96 -13.18 -5.47 10.20
N GLU A 97 -13.79 -6.61 9.89
CA GLU A 97 -13.14 -7.69 9.14
C GLU A 97 -12.61 -7.19 7.79
N ARG A 98 -13.44 -6.47 7.00
CA ARG A 98 -13.02 -5.92 5.72
C ARG A 98 -11.94 -4.84 5.87
N ALA A 99 -12.08 -3.97 6.87
CA ALA A 99 -11.11 -2.92 7.15
C ALA A 99 -9.73 -3.50 7.50
N MET A 100 -9.68 -4.49 8.38
CA MET A 100 -8.44 -5.18 8.76
C MET A 100 -7.80 -5.87 7.56
N ARG A 101 -8.59 -6.59 6.77
CA ARG A 101 -8.10 -7.22 5.54
C ARG A 101 -7.54 -6.21 4.54
N TYR A 102 -8.15 -5.04 4.42
CA TYR A 102 -7.61 -3.98 3.58
C TYR A 102 -6.29 -3.43 4.13
N CYS A 103 -6.17 -3.24 5.45
CA CYS A 103 -4.91 -2.83 6.07
C CYS A 103 -3.78 -3.81 5.76
N ASP A 104 -4.05 -5.12 5.86
CA ASP A 104 -3.07 -6.16 5.53
C ASP A 104 -2.62 -6.06 4.05
N LEU A 105 -3.56 -5.83 3.13
CA LEU A 105 -3.26 -5.61 1.71
C LEU A 105 -2.48 -4.32 1.44
N ALA A 106 -2.71 -3.28 2.22
CA ALA A 106 -2.07 -1.98 2.03
C ALA A 106 -0.61 -1.95 2.53
N VAL A 107 -0.22 -2.88 3.42
CA VAL A 107 1.14 -2.96 3.98
C VAL A 107 1.96 -4.13 3.42
N ALA A 108 1.34 -4.99 2.59
CA ALA A 108 2.01 -6.08 1.88
C ALA A 108 2.70 -5.53 0.62
#